data_96aa22c9f5ace18e644b0abdc235ab03
#
_entry.id   96aa22c9f5ace18e644b0abdc235ab03
#
_cell.length_a   1.000
_cell.length_b   1.000
_cell.length_c   1.000
_cell.angle_alpha   90.00
_cell.angle_beta   90.00
_cell.angle_gamma   90.00
#
_symmetry.space_group_name_H-M   'P 1'
#
loop_
_entity.id
_entity.type
_entity.pdbx_description
1 polymer ?
#
loop_
_entity_poly.entity_id
_entity_poly.type
_entity_poly.pdbx_seq_one_letter_code
_entity_poly.pdbx_strand_id
1 'polypeptide(L)'
;EASGTEIARVFLLGSYTLARVVILTALASLIWVPIGIWIGLRPRLAQHVQPLVLFLSAFPANLLFPVVVSFIVVHRLNPEIWLSPLMILGTQWYILFNVIAGAAALPSDLKEATANLGLRGLLLWRRVLLPAVFSSFLTGGLTASGGAWNASVVAEVASWGTTTLTASGIGAYIAQQTVQGDHPRVALGIAVMSLYVVLFNRLFWKRLYTFAQRRLALD
;
A
#
# COMPACT_ATOMS: atom_id res chain seq x y z
N GLU A 1 1.14 25.16 23.94
CA GLU A 1 -0.25 24.70 23.70
C GLU A 1 -0.51 24.81 22.19
N ALA A 2 -0.97 23.70 21.58
CA ALA A 2 -1.33 23.71 20.17
C ALA A 2 -2.58 24.58 19.97
N SER A 3 -2.45 25.63 19.15
CA SER A 3 -3.57 26.50 18.78
C SER A 3 -4.63 25.70 18.02
N GLY A 4 -5.91 26.04 18.15
CA GLY A 4 -6.99 25.39 17.40
C GLY A 4 -6.78 25.42 15.88
N THR A 5 -6.11 26.45 15.37
CA THR A 5 -5.72 26.54 13.96
C THR A 5 -4.65 25.53 13.58
N GLU A 6 -3.73 25.21 14.50
CA GLU A 6 -2.70 24.19 14.27
C GLU A 6 -3.30 22.78 14.24
N ILE A 7 -4.21 22.48 15.16
CA ILE A 7 -4.94 21.20 15.16
C ILE A 7 -5.66 21.01 13.82
N ALA A 8 -6.42 22.00 13.37
CA ALA A 8 -7.10 21.96 12.07
C ALA A 8 -6.13 21.72 10.90
N ARG A 9 -4.97 22.39 10.92
CA ARG A 9 -3.90 22.19 9.94
C ARG A 9 -3.38 20.76 9.93
N VAL A 10 -3.12 20.16 11.10
CA VAL A 10 -2.61 18.78 11.20
C VAL A 10 -3.63 17.78 10.69
N PHE A 11 -4.93 18.00 10.95
CA PHE A 11 -5.98 17.18 10.33
C PHE A 11 -6.01 17.33 8.82
N LEU A 12 -5.86 18.51 8.26
CA LEU A 12 -5.77 18.72 6.82
C LEU A 12 -4.58 17.97 6.22
N LEU A 13 -3.40 18.04 6.84
CA LEU A 13 -2.21 17.29 6.42
C LEU A 13 -2.43 15.77 6.48
N GLY A 14 -3.14 15.30 7.50
CA GLY A 14 -3.56 13.90 7.60
C GLY A 14 -4.44 13.45 6.43
N SER A 15 -5.33 14.32 5.96
CA SER A 15 -6.18 14.02 4.81
C SER A 15 -5.39 13.90 3.50
N TYR A 16 -4.31 14.69 3.33
CA TYR A 16 -3.42 14.56 2.17
C TYR A 16 -2.66 13.23 2.18
N THR A 17 -2.10 12.84 3.32
CA THR A 17 -1.46 11.53 3.46
C THR A 17 -2.46 10.39 3.27
N LEU A 18 -3.67 10.48 3.81
CA LEU A 18 -4.73 9.51 3.58
C LEU A 18 -5.05 9.35 2.08
N ALA A 19 -5.22 10.46 1.37
CA ALA A 19 -5.48 10.43 -0.07
C ALA A 19 -4.36 9.72 -0.84
N ARG A 20 -3.10 10.00 -0.51
CA ARG A 20 -1.94 9.30 -1.10
C ARG A 20 -1.98 7.81 -0.80
N VAL A 21 -2.17 7.41 0.46
CA VAL A 21 -2.25 5.99 0.84
C VAL A 21 -3.35 5.27 0.07
N VAL A 22 -4.53 5.86 -0.03
CA VAL A 22 -5.67 5.26 -0.77
C VAL A 22 -5.36 5.13 -2.26
N ILE A 23 -4.90 6.21 -2.88
CA ILE A 23 -4.60 6.22 -4.32
C ILE A 23 -3.47 5.24 -4.64
N LEU A 24 -2.37 5.25 -3.89
CA LEU A 24 -1.22 4.38 -4.13
C LEU A 24 -1.56 2.91 -3.89
N THR A 25 -2.32 2.60 -2.84
CA THR A 25 -2.78 1.23 -2.60
C THR A 25 -3.71 0.74 -3.71
N ALA A 26 -4.60 1.60 -4.20
CA ALA A 26 -5.47 1.27 -5.33
C ALA A 26 -4.67 1.03 -6.62
N LEU A 27 -3.72 1.90 -6.95
CA LEU A 27 -2.86 1.74 -8.12
C LEU A 27 -1.99 0.48 -8.01
N ALA A 28 -1.37 0.25 -6.86
CA ALA A 28 -0.60 -0.97 -6.62
C ALA A 28 -1.49 -2.23 -6.76
N SER A 29 -2.73 -2.18 -6.27
CA SER A 29 -3.68 -3.28 -6.41
C SER A 29 -4.06 -3.54 -7.87
N LEU A 30 -4.32 -2.49 -8.64
CA LEU A 30 -4.64 -2.61 -10.07
C LEU A 30 -3.50 -3.25 -10.88
N ILE A 31 -2.25 -3.02 -10.48
CA ILE A 31 -1.07 -3.60 -11.14
C ILE A 31 -0.81 -5.01 -10.62
N TRP A 32 -0.71 -5.18 -9.31
CA TRP A 32 -0.18 -6.40 -8.71
C TRP A 32 -1.20 -7.52 -8.55
N VAL A 33 -2.50 -7.22 -8.47
CA VAL A 33 -3.52 -8.28 -8.39
C VAL A 33 -3.58 -9.10 -9.68
N PRO A 34 -3.67 -8.50 -10.89
CA PRO A 34 -3.63 -9.28 -12.12
C PRO A 34 -2.33 -10.07 -12.30
N ILE A 35 -1.19 -9.43 -12.02
CA ILE A 35 0.12 -10.08 -12.12
C ILE A 35 0.23 -11.24 -11.14
N GLY A 36 -0.19 -11.04 -9.89
CA GLY A 36 -0.16 -12.06 -8.85
C GLY A 36 -1.02 -13.28 -9.17
N ILE A 37 -2.22 -13.06 -9.69
CA ILE A 37 -3.08 -14.16 -10.17
C ILE A 37 -2.42 -14.90 -11.32
N TRP A 38 -1.89 -14.19 -12.30
CA TRP A 38 -1.23 -14.77 -13.46
C TRP A 38 -0.01 -15.63 -13.05
N ILE A 39 0.78 -15.19 -12.09
CA ILE A 39 1.92 -15.94 -11.53
C ILE A 39 1.42 -17.13 -10.71
N GLY A 40 0.48 -16.92 -9.79
CA GLY A 40 0.00 -17.93 -8.85
C GLY A 40 -0.68 -19.13 -9.51
N LEU A 41 -1.32 -18.92 -10.67
CA LEU A 41 -1.90 -20.00 -11.47
C LEU A 41 -0.86 -20.89 -12.16
N ARG A 42 0.43 -20.53 -12.09
CA ARG A 42 1.56 -21.29 -12.69
C ARG A 42 2.51 -21.77 -11.60
N PRO A 43 2.37 -23.02 -11.10
CA PRO A 43 3.13 -23.51 -9.94
C PRO A 43 4.66 -23.34 -10.09
N ARG A 44 5.18 -23.65 -11.27
CA ARG A 44 6.63 -23.51 -11.53
C ARG A 44 7.09 -22.07 -11.44
N LEU A 45 6.32 -21.12 -11.97
CA LEU A 45 6.64 -19.70 -11.93
C LEU A 45 6.49 -19.16 -10.50
N ALA A 46 5.42 -19.52 -9.80
CA ALA A 46 5.19 -19.11 -8.42
C ALA A 46 6.33 -19.52 -7.49
N GLN A 47 6.83 -20.75 -7.61
CA GLN A 47 7.95 -21.26 -6.80
C GLN A 47 9.23 -20.43 -6.94
N HIS A 48 9.50 -19.85 -8.12
CA HIS A 48 10.68 -19.03 -8.34
C HIS A 48 10.45 -17.55 -7.99
N VAL A 49 9.25 -17.05 -8.24
CA VAL A 49 8.93 -15.63 -8.04
C VAL A 49 8.63 -15.31 -6.57
N GLN A 50 7.97 -16.20 -5.82
CA GLN A 50 7.65 -15.94 -4.41
C GLN A 50 8.87 -15.59 -3.54
N PRO A 51 10.00 -16.32 -3.59
CA PRO A 51 11.20 -15.96 -2.82
C PRO A 51 11.76 -14.58 -3.21
N LEU A 52 11.71 -14.23 -4.50
CA LEU A 52 12.13 -12.92 -4.98
C LEU A 52 11.23 -11.80 -4.45
N VAL A 53 9.92 -12.00 -4.50
CA VAL A 53 8.95 -11.02 -3.96
C VAL A 53 9.11 -10.86 -2.45
N LEU A 54 9.35 -11.95 -1.73
CA LEU A 54 9.64 -11.91 -0.30
C LEU A 54 10.93 -11.11 -0.01
N PHE A 55 11.99 -11.34 -0.78
CA PHE A 55 13.21 -10.54 -0.69
C PHE A 55 12.94 -9.05 -0.95
N LEU A 56 12.18 -8.71 -2.00
CA LEU A 56 11.83 -7.33 -2.32
C LEU A 56 10.98 -6.67 -1.24
N SER A 57 10.12 -7.43 -0.56
CA SER A 57 9.32 -6.92 0.57
C SER A 57 10.15 -6.64 1.82
N ALA A 58 11.27 -7.33 1.98
CA ALA A 58 12.23 -7.13 3.07
C ALA A 58 13.32 -6.10 2.73
N PHE A 59 13.47 -5.75 1.44
CA PHE A 59 14.49 -4.81 1.01
C PHE A 59 14.17 -3.39 1.51
N PRO A 60 15.12 -2.68 2.12
CA PRO A 60 14.90 -1.34 2.64
C PRO A 60 14.75 -0.33 1.49
N ALA A 61 13.51 -0.07 1.10
CA ALA A 61 13.17 0.78 -0.05
C ALA A 61 13.72 2.22 0.07
N ASN A 62 13.97 2.70 1.29
CA ASN A 62 14.59 4.00 1.53
C ASN A 62 16.00 4.14 0.95
N LEU A 63 16.69 3.04 0.66
CA LEU A 63 17.97 3.08 -0.06
C LEU A 63 17.83 3.62 -1.49
N LEU A 64 16.64 3.57 -2.07
CA LEU A 64 16.36 4.11 -3.39
C LEU A 64 15.95 5.60 -3.37
N PHE A 65 15.68 6.16 -2.20
CA PHE A 65 15.24 7.56 -2.07
C PHE A 65 16.24 8.56 -2.66
N PRO A 66 17.57 8.43 -2.47
CA PRO A 66 18.53 9.31 -3.10
C PRO A 66 18.41 9.38 -4.62
N VAL A 67 18.21 8.22 -5.25
CA VAL A 67 18.05 8.12 -6.71
C VAL A 67 16.78 8.85 -7.16
N VAL A 68 15.67 8.63 -6.45
CA VAL A 68 14.38 9.27 -6.77
C VAL A 68 14.46 10.78 -6.52
N VAL A 69 15.05 11.22 -5.42
CA VAL A 69 15.23 12.65 -5.13
C VAL A 69 16.07 13.33 -6.23
N SER A 70 17.19 12.71 -6.64
CA SER A 70 18.03 13.22 -7.73
C SER A 70 17.26 13.30 -9.03
N PHE A 71 16.44 12.29 -9.36
CA PHE A 71 15.60 12.28 -10.55
C PHE A 71 14.57 13.42 -10.54
N ILE A 72 13.89 13.64 -9.41
CA ILE A 72 12.90 14.72 -9.24
C ILE A 72 13.56 16.09 -9.45
N VAL A 73 14.75 16.30 -8.86
CA VAL A 73 15.50 17.57 -8.95
C VAL A 73 15.97 17.84 -10.38
N VAL A 74 16.60 16.85 -11.02
CA VAL A 74 17.14 16.99 -12.39
C VAL A 74 16.04 17.32 -13.39
N HIS A 75 14.88 16.67 -13.27
CA HIS A 75 13.74 16.87 -14.18
C HIS A 75 12.76 17.96 -13.72
N ARG A 76 13.08 18.67 -12.63
CA ARG A 76 12.22 19.72 -12.04
C ARG A 76 10.76 19.28 -11.83
N LEU A 77 10.59 18.05 -11.36
CA LEU A 77 9.26 17.48 -11.14
C LEU A 77 8.65 18.00 -9.82
N ASN A 78 7.31 17.97 -9.75
CA ASN A 78 6.61 18.40 -8.54
C ASN A 78 6.77 17.38 -7.40
N PRO A 79 7.42 17.75 -6.27
CA PRO A 79 7.61 16.84 -5.13
C PRO A 79 6.29 16.31 -4.54
N GLU A 80 5.21 17.09 -4.57
CA GLU A 80 3.88 16.69 -4.07
C GLU A 80 3.37 15.40 -4.73
N ILE A 81 3.71 15.18 -5.99
CA ILE A 81 3.29 14.01 -6.75
C ILE A 81 4.38 12.94 -6.74
N TRP A 82 5.61 13.31 -7.01
CA TRP A 82 6.67 12.35 -7.31
C TRP A 82 7.36 11.76 -6.08
N LEU A 83 7.18 12.35 -4.88
CA LEU A 83 7.55 11.70 -3.61
C LEU A 83 6.51 10.65 -3.18
N SER A 84 5.27 10.77 -3.63
CA SER A 84 4.20 9.87 -3.21
C SER A 84 4.48 8.39 -3.49
N PRO A 85 5.01 7.97 -4.66
CA PRO A 85 5.34 6.57 -4.92
C PRO A 85 6.31 5.95 -3.91
N LEU A 86 7.16 6.75 -3.26
CA LEU A 86 8.08 6.25 -2.23
C LEU A 86 7.36 5.64 -1.03
N MET A 87 6.13 6.07 -0.73
CA MET A 87 5.33 5.53 0.36
C MET A 87 4.95 4.06 0.15
N ILE A 88 4.74 3.64 -1.10
CA ILE A 88 4.30 2.28 -1.45
C ILE A 88 5.42 1.41 -2.01
N LEU A 89 6.58 2.00 -2.30
CA LEU A 89 7.67 1.34 -3.01
C LEU A 89 8.12 0.03 -2.36
N GLY A 90 8.24 0.01 -1.03
CA GLY A 90 8.63 -1.18 -0.29
C GLY A 90 7.46 -2.11 0.08
N THR A 91 6.26 -1.57 0.20
CA THR A 91 5.12 -2.28 0.79
C THR A 91 4.16 -2.88 -0.25
N GLN A 92 4.21 -2.43 -1.51
CA GLN A 92 3.42 -2.98 -2.61
C GLN A 92 3.62 -4.49 -2.83
N TRP A 93 4.79 -5.00 -2.48
CA TRP A 93 5.15 -6.41 -2.61
C TRP A 93 4.29 -7.33 -1.73
N TYR A 94 3.72 -6.81 -0.63
CA TYR A 94 2.79 -7.56 0.21
C TYR A 94 1.50 -7.90 -0.55
N ILE A 95 1.01 -7.01 -1.42
CA ILE A 95 -0.14 -7.30 -2.29
C ILE A 95 0.21 -8.44 -3.24
N LEU A 96 1.33 -8.31 -3.95
CA LEU A 96 1.77 -9.31 -4.91
C LEU A 96 1.98 -10.68 -4.25
N PHE A 97 2.71 -10.72 -3.13
CA PHE A 97 3.00 -11.96 -2.39
C PHE A 97 1.73 -12.68 -1.96
N ASN A 98 0.80 -11.98 -1.34
CA ASN A 98 -0.45 -12.57 -0.84
C ASN A 98 -1.36 -13.03 -2.00
N VAL A 99 -1.44 -12.27 -3.09
CA VAL A 99 -2.25 -12.65 -4.24
C VAL A 99 -1.66 -13.86 -4.96
N ILE A 100 -0.33 -13.95 -5.11
CA ILE A 100 0.32 -15.17 -5.65
C ILE A 100 -0.05 -16.37 -4.79
N ALA A 101 0.09 -16.27 -3.47
CA ALA A 101 -0.22 -17.35 -2.55
C ALA A 101 -1.71 -17.76 -2.65
N GLY A 102 -2.62 -16.79 -2.67
CA GLY A 102 -4.05 -17.05 -2.82
C GLY A 102 -4.41 -17.73 -4.14
N ALA A 103 -3.83 -17.29 -5.24
CA ALA A 103 -4.07 -17.90 -6.56
C ALA A 103 -3.43 -19.30 -6.69
N ALA A 104 -2.28 -19.52 -6.06
CA ALA A 104 -1.63 -20.83 -6.03
C ALA A 104 -2.43 -21.85 -5.20
N ALA A 105 -3.14 -21.40 -4.17
CA ALA A 105 -3.96 -22.23 -3.29
C ALA A 105 -5.34 -22.57 -3.85
N LEU A 106 -5.69 -22.14 -5.06
CA LEU A 106 -6.99 -22.44 -5.68
C LEU A 106 -7.14 -23.96 -5.88
N PRO A 107 -8.28 -24.55 -5.41
CA PRO A 107 -8.53 -25.98 -5.56
C PRO A 107 -8.52 -26.43 -7.02
N SER A 108 -7.99 -27.65 -7.28
CA SER A 108 -8.01 -28.26 -8.61
C SER A 108 -9.42 -28.43 -9.15
N ASP A 109 -10.35 -28.82 -8.28
CA ASP A 109 -11.76 -29.04 -8.62
C ASP A 109 -12.43 -27.78 -9.16
N LEU A 110 -12.09 -26.61 -8.58
CA LEU A 110 -12.59 -25.33 -9.07
C LEU A 110 -12.03 -25.02 -10.46
N LYS A 111 -10.76 -25.35 -10.72
CA LYS A 111 -10.13 -25.17 -12.03
C LYS A 111 -10.77 -26.07 -13.09
N GLU A 112 -11.02 -27.34 -12.75
CA GLU A 112 -11.70 -28.28 -13.62
C GLU A 112 -13.15 -27.90 -13.89
N ALA A 113 -13.91 -27.51 -12.86
CA ALA A 113 -15.28 -27.05 -13.02
C ALA A 113 -15.36 -25.82 -13.93
N THR A 114 -14.48 -24.86 -13.79
CA THR A 114 -14.46 -23.69 -14.67
C THR A 114 -14.11 -24.02 -16.12
N ALA A 115 -13.21 -24.96 -16.32
CA ALA A 115 -12.87 -25.46 -17.66
C ALA A 115 -14.05 -26.19 -18.31
N ASN A 116 -14.74 -27.06 -17.57
CA ASN A 116 -15.90 -27.81 -18.03
C ASN A 116 -17.11 -26.90 -18.36
N LEU A 117 -17.28 -25.80 -17.60
CA LEU A 117 -18.31 -24.78 -17.87
C LEU A 117 -17.90 -23.82 -19.01
N GLY A 118 -16.72 -23.98 -19.59
CA GLY A 118 -16.22 -23.14 -20.68
C GLY A 118 -15.98 -21.68 -20.28
N LEU A 119 -15.80 -21.39 -18.97
CA LEU A 119 -15.54 -20.04 -18.50
C LEU A 119 -14.16 -19.56 -18.93
N ARG A 120 -14.12 -18.46 -19.69
CA ARG A 120 -12.88 -17.89 -20.26
C ARG A 120 -12.88 -16.37 -20.17
N GLY A 121 -11.68 -15.77 -20.34
CA GLY A 121 -11.51 -14.33 -20.45
C GLY A 121 -12.04 -13.57 -19.23
N LEU A 122 -12.70 -12.45 -19.46
CA LEU A 122 -13.19 -11.54 -18.43
C LEU A 122 -14.21 -12.20 -17.48
N LEU A 123 -15.01 -13.14 -18.00
CA LEU A 123 -16.01 -13.83 -17.17
C LEU A 123 -15.34 -14.71 -16.12
N LEU A 124 -14.29 -15.45 -16.47
CA LEU A 124 -13.48 -16.24 -15.55
C LEU A 124 -12.84 -15.34 -14.47
N TRP A 125 -12.25 -14.23 -14.88
CA TRP A 125 -11.64 -13.28 -13.95
C TRP A 125 -12.65 -12.73 -12.94
N ARG A 126 -13.78 -12.22 -13.43
CA ARG A 126 -14.75 -11.51 -12.59
C ARG A 126 -15.55 -12.46 -11.69
N ARG A 127 -15.86 -13.68 -12.17
CA ARG A 127 -16.73 -14.63 -11.47
C ARG A 127 -15.98 -15.63 -10.59
N VAL A 128 -14.72 -15.89 -10.89
CA VAL A 128 -13.95 -16.96 -10.24
C VAL A 128 -12.66 -16.42 -9.63
N LEU A 129 -11.74 -15.92 -10.45
CA LEU A 129 -10.38 -15.61 -9.98
C LEU A 129 -10.34 -14.45 -8.96
N LEU A 130 -10.96 -13.32 -9.26
CA LEU A 130 -10.98 -12.17 -8.35
C LEU A 130 -11.70 -12.49 -7.02
N PRO A 131 -12.90 -13.09 -7.01
CA PRO A 131 -13.52 -13.51 -5.77
C PRO A 131 -12.69 -14.49 -4.96
N ALA A 132 -12.07 -15.48 -5.61
CA ALA A 132 -11.30 -16.52 -4.95
C ALA A 132 -10.01 -16.00 -4.27
N VAL A 133 -9.34 -14.99 -4.85
CA VAL A 133 -8.13 -14.39 -4.25
C VAL A 133 -8.44 -13.21 -3.34
N PHE A 134 -9.71 -12.81 -3.22
CA PHE A 134 -10.08 -11.56 -2.55
C PHE A 134 -9.64 -11.51 -1.08
N SER A 135 -9.79 -12.60 -0.34
CA SER A 135 -9.35 -12.68 1.07
C SER A 135 -7.83 -12.53 1.20
N SER A 136 -7.05 -13.16 0.31
CA SER A 136 -5.60 -13.02 0.27
C SER A 136 -5.19 -11.59 -0.12
N PHE A 137 -5.89 -11.00 -1.09
CA PHE A 137 -5.70 -9.59 -1.45
C PHE A 137 -5.95 -8.67 -0.25
N LEU A 138 -7.02 -8.88 0.53
CA LEU A 138 -7.31 -8.04 1.70
C LEU A 138 -6.16 -8.06 2.71
N THR A 139 -5.55 -9.21 2.96
CA THR A 139 -4.38 -9.34 3.84
C THR A 139 -3.20 -8.53 3.28
N GLY A 140 -2.89 -8.69 2.00
CA GLY A 140 -1.81 -7.96 1.35
C GLY A 140 -2.06 -6.45 1.28
N GLY A 141 -3.27 -6.04 0.95
CA GLY A 141 -3.67 -4.64 0.84
C GLY A 141 -3.66 -3.92 2.19
N LEU A 142 -4.17 -4.56 3.24
CA LEU A 142 -4.12 -4.03 4.60
C LEU A 142 -2.67 -3.82 5.05
N THR A 143 -1.81 -4.81 4.83
CA THR A 143 -0.38 -4.73 5.19
C THR A 143 0.33 -3.65 4.39
N ALA A 144 0.09 -3.56 3.08
CA ALA A 144 0.68 -2.55 2.21
C ALA A 144 0.26 -1.14 2.60
N SER A 145 -1.03 -0.91 2.84
CA SER A 145 -1.53 0.40 3.26
C SER A 145 -1.01 0.81 4.65
N GLY A 146 -0.94 -0.14 5.60
CA GLY A 146 -0.35 0.10 6.91
C GLY A 146 1.12 0.49 6.83
N GLY A 147 1.89 -0.20 5.98
CA GLY A 147 3.28 0.13 5.70
C GLY A 147 3.45 1.48 5.00
N ALA A 148 2.53 1.86 4.11
CA ALA A 148 2.55 3.17 3.46
C ALA A 148 2.36 4.32 4.46
N TRP A 149 1.49 4.17 5.47
CA TRP A 149 1.38 5.12 6.58
C TRP A 149 2.72 5.29 7.32
N ASN A 150 3.39 4.20 7.67
CA ASN A 150 4.70 4.26 8.32
C ASN A 150 5.76 4.90 7.43
N ALA A 151 5.77 4.57 6.13
CA ALA A 151 6.71 5.12 5.18
C ALA A 151 6.51 6.62 4.93
N SER A 152 5.30 7.19 5.16
CA SER A 152 5.01 8.59 4.92
C SER A 152 5.94 9.55 5.68
N VAL A 153 6.36 9.18 6.90
CA VAL A 153 7.24 10.01 7.74
C VAL A 153 8.60 10.26 7.09
N VAL A 154 9.10 9.30 6.29
CA VAL A 154 10.37 9.44 5.57
C VAL A 154 10.18 9.76 4.09
N ALA A 155 9.07 9.36 3.50
CA ALA A 155 8.80 9.56 2.07
C ALA A 155 8.32 10.99 1.76
N GLU A 156 7.52 11.59 2.64
CA GLU A 156 7.05 12.97 2.48
C GLU A 156 8.13 14.02 2.78
N VAL A 157 9.27 13.61 3.36
CA VAL A 157 10.48 14.43 3.52
C VAL A 157 11.68 13.59 3.11
N ALA A 158 12.02 13.61 1.84
CA ALA A 158 13.15 12.86 1.32
C ALA A 158 14.34 13.77 1.05
N SER A 159 15.52 13.36 1.51
CA SER A 159 16.75 14.14 1.40
C SER A 159 17.86 13.38 0.70
N TRP A 160 18.66 14.10 -0.07
CA TRP A 160 19.91 13.61 -0.63
C TRP A 160 20.97 14.70 -0.65
N GLY A 161 22.08 14.47 0.03
CA GLY A 161 23.13 15.50 0.23
C GLY A 161 22.56 16.72 0.96
N THR A 162 22.68 17.88 0.35
CA THR A 162 22.15 19.16 0.87
C THR A 162 20.71 19.44 0.42
N THR A 163 20.15 18.60 -0.45
CA THR A 163 18.81 18.81 -1.02
C THR A 163 17.78 18.04 -0.21
N THR A 164 16.74 18.74 0.27
CA THR A 164 15.58 18.15 0.92
C THR A 164 14.33 18.53 0.15
N LEU A 165 13.57 17.53 -0.27
CA LEU A 165 12.27 17.69 -0.90
C LEU A 165 11.18 17.35 0.12
N THR A 166 10.13 18.16 0.15
CA THR A 166 9.02 17.97 1.07
C THR A 166 7.70 18.00 0.30
N ALA A 167 6.84 17.03 0.60
CA ALA A 167 5.44 17.02 0.19
C ALA A 167 4.53 17.33 1.38
N SER A 168 3.39 17.97 1.11
CA SER A 168 2.43 18.33 2.16
C SER A 168 1.75 17.10 2.73
N GLY A 169 2.01 16.77 3.99
CA GLY A 169 1.42 15.60 4.64
C GLY A 169 1.73 15.52 6.13
N ILE A 170 1.03 14.64 6.83
CA ILE A 170 1.21 14.47 8.27
C ILE A 170 2.55 13.79 8.60
N GLY A 171 3.06 12.95 7.69
CA GLY A 171 4.39 12.37 7.82
C GLY A 171 5.48 13.44 7.78
N ALA A 172 5.41 14.37 6.83
CA ALA A 172 6.31 15.51 6.75
C ALA A 172 6.23 16.40 8.01
N TYR A 173 5.02 16.65 8.51
CA TYR A 173 4.83 17.42 9.75
C TYR A 173 5.55 16.74 10.92
N ILE A 174 5.33 15.43 11.15
CA ILE A 174 5.97 14.69 12.22
C ILE A 174 7.51 14.73 12.08
N ALA A 175 8.03 14.48 10.88
CA ALA A 175 9.47 14.49 10.61
C ALA A 175 10.09 15.87 10.92
N GLN A 176 9.47 16.95 10.46
CA GLN A 176 9.94 18.32 10.70
C GLN A 176 9.92 18.70 12.17
N GLN A 177 8.83 18.39 12.90
CA GLN A 177 8.75 18.67 14.34
C GLN A 177 9.74 17.83 15.15
N THR A 178 10.04 16.62 14.69
CA THR A 178 11.07 15.76 15.30
C THR A 178 12.46 16.40 15.19
N VAL A 179 12.81 16.92 14.02
CA VAL A 179 14.09 17.61 13.81
C VAL A 179 14.21 18.88 14.66
N GLN A 180 13.08 19.58 14.87
CA GLN A 180 13.03 20.79 15.69
C GLN A 180 13.01 20.49 17.20
N GLY A 181 12.83 19.23 17.62
CA GLY A 181 12.73 18.82 19.01
C GLY A 181 11.40 19.26 19.68
N ASP A 182 10.37 19.58 18.91
CA ASP A 182 9.06 19.98 19.44
C ASP A 182 8.20 18.75 19.77
N HIS A 183 8.48 18.13 20.92
CA HIS A 183 7.80 16.93 21.35
C HIS A 183 6.27 17.03 21.45
N PRO A 184 5.67 18.15 21.96
CA PRO A 184 4.22 18.30 21.96
C PRO A 184 3.61 18.24 20.57
N ARG A 185 4.22 18.85 19.56
CA ARG A 185 3.75 18.81 18.17
C ARG A 185 3.96 17.46 17.52
N VAL A 186 5.07 16.79 17.81
CA VAL A 186 5.27 15.39 17.39
C VAL A 186 4.16 14.51 17.96
N ALA A 187 3.84 14.63 19.23
CA ALA A 187 2.76 13.86 19.86
C ALA A 187 1.39 14.13 19.22
N LEU A 188 1.08 15.40 18.89
CA LEU A 188 -0.12 15.78 18.15
C LEU A 188 -0.17 15.10 16.78
N GLY A 189 0.91 15.17 16.02
CA GLY A 189 1.01 14.53 14.70
C GLY A 189 0.78 13.02 14.77
N ILE A 190 1.42 12.34 15.72
CA ILE A 190 1.27 10.89 15.94
C ILE A 190 -0.18 10.55 16.33
N ALA A 191 -0.79 11.32 17.22
CA ALA A 191 -2.17 11.09 17.65
C ALA A 191 -3.16 11.22 16.49
N VAL A 192 -3.01 12.27 15.68
CA VAL A 192 -3.87 12.48 14.49
C VAL A 192 -3.62 11.41 13.43
N MET A 193 -2.36 11.04 13.15
CA MET A 193 -2.05 9.95 12.22
C MET A 193 -2.66 8.62 12.70
N SER A 194 -2.53 8.30 13.99
CA SER A 194 -3.11 7.09 14.58
C SER A 194 -4.63 7.07 14.44
N LEU A 195 -5.29 8.21 14.61
CA LEU A 195 -6.73 8.35 14.41
C LEU A 195 -7.11 8.04 12.95
N TYR A 196 -6.39 8.60 11.98
CA TYR A 196 -6.61 8.30 10.54
C TYR A 196 -6.43 6.83 10.23
N VAL A 197 -5.35 6.20 10.72
CA VAL A 197 -5.10 4.76 10.52
C VAL A 197 -6.23 3.91 11.10
N VAL A 198 -6.66 4.19 12.33
CA VAL A 198 -7.75 3.46 12.99
C VAL A 198 -9.08 3.64 12.25
N LEU A 199 -9.41 4.86 11.85
CA LEU A 199 -10.64 5.15 11.10
C LEU A 199 -10.61 4.47 9.73
N PHE A 200 -9.50 4.56 9.00
CA PHE A 200 -9.35 3.91 7.71
C PHE A 200 -9.49 2.38 7.82
N ASN A 201 -8.83 1.76 8.81
CA ASN A 201 -8.94 0.33 9.05
C ASN A 201 -10.38 -0.09 9.41
N ARG A 202 -11.06 0.67 10.28
CA ARG A 202 -12.44 0.36 10.68
C ARG A 202 -13.47 0.60 9.57
N LEU A 203 -13.36 1.70 8.85
CA LEU A 203 -14.37 2.11 7.88
C LEU A 203 -14.18 1.44 6.52
N PHE A 204 -12.97 1.11 6.15
CA PHE A 204 -12.63 0.53 4.85
C PHE A 204 -12.29 -0.97 4.98
N TRP A 205 -11.15 -1.31 5.57
CA TRP A 205 -10.66 -2.69 5.59
C TRP A 205 -11.57 -3.65 6.35
N LYS A 206 -12.05 -3.28 7.52
CA LYS A 206 -12.96 -4.13 8.32
C LYS A 206 -14.26 -4.44 7.55
N ARG A 207 -14.80 -3.46 6.84
CA ARG A 207 -16.02 -3.67 6.02
C ARG A 207 -15.77 -4.63 4.87
N LEU A 208 -14.62 -4.51 4.20
CA LEU A 208 -14.23 -5.44 3.14
C LEU A 208 -14.00 -6.86 3.65
N TYR A 209 -13.37 -7.00 4.81
CA TYR A 209 -13.22 -8.31 5.47
C TYR A 209 -14.58 -8.95 5.80
N THR A 210 -15.49 -8.17 6.39
CA THR A 210 -16.85 -8.67 6.71
C THR A 210 -17.60 -9.06 5.43
N PHE A 211 -17.44 -8.30 4.36
CA PHE A 211 -18.03 -8.65 3.06
C PHE A 211 -17.45 -9.96 2.51
N ALA A 212 -16.13 -10.12 2.55
CA ALA A 212 -15.45 -11.35 2.11
C ALA A 212 -15.94 -12.57 2.89
N GLN A 213 -15.99 -12.49 4.22
CA GLN A 213 -16.46 -13.59 5.07
C GLN A 213 -17.92 -13.99 4.82
N ARG A 214 -18.79 -13.00 4.52
CA ARG A 214 -20.22 -13.29 4.33
C ARG A 214 -20.59 -13.77 2.93
N ARG A 215 -19.82 -13.40 1.90
CA ARG A 215 -20.18 -13.64 0.51
C ARG A 215 -19.20 -14.46 -0.30
N LEU A 216 -17.95 -14.54 0.15
CA LEU A 216 -16.85 -15.15 -0.60
C LEU A 216 -16.14 -16.26 0.21
N ALA A 217 -16.59 -16.57 1.44
CA ALA A 217 -16.13 -17.75 2.16
C ALA A 217 -16.57 -18.98 1.36
N LEU A 218 -15.60 -19.73 0.89
CA LEU A 218 -15.80 -21.10 0.40
C LEU A 218 -15.74 -21.96 1.65
N ASP A 219 -16.92 -22.26 2.24
CA ASP A 219 -17.07 -23.29 3.28
C ASP A 219 -16.76 -24.68 2.70
#